data_cec83278286879e8f9f4142c36e331b7
#
_entry.id   cec83278286879e8f9f4142c36e331b7
#
_cell.length_a   1.000
_cell.length_b   1.000
_cell.length_c   1.000
_cell.angle_alpha   90.00
_cell.angle_beta   90.00
_cell.angle_gamma   90.00
#
_symmetry.space_group_name_H-M   'P 1'
#
loop_
_entity.id
_entity.type
_entity.pdbx_description
1 polymer ?
#
loop_
_entity_poly.entity_id
_entity_poly.type
_entity_poly.pdbx_seq_one_letter_code
_entity_poly.pdbx_strand_id
1 'polypeptide(L)'
;VASNGDYTLQKGDKGQPSVTNNGYFGLLNWNSNVIFKNVKYTKLDQSFTPLVSDITVTSDKGKVEEKGQFSPEQPIYIQYVDNDASTVNLKVKTDSPKAKVVAYDLNNNAYTDLKNIPVQVGANYLTVVSEVTASDGTKVESVYRINVHRLHPNENYYNELYRDQYHFSVKEGWSNDPNGLVYFNGKYHMFYQFYDDTIWGPMHWAHATSKDLIHWKNEPIALYPDANGAMFSGSIVVDKGNTSGLFDNDK
;
A
#
# COMPACT_ATOMS: atom_id res chain seq x y z
N VAL A 1 6.39 -19.01 -2.80
CA VAL A 1 7.74 -19.56 -2.91
C VAL A 1 8.09 -19.64 -4.37
N ALA A 2 9.18 -19.02 -4.77
CA ALA A 2 9.65 -19.06 -6.14
C ALA A 2 10.05 -20.49 -6.49
N SER A 3 9.48 -21.05 -7.54
CA SER A 3 9.69 -22.43 -7.93
C SER A 3 11.02 -22.66 -8.65
N ASN A 4 11.62 -21.63 -9.23
CA ASN A 4 12.79 -21.74 -10.12
C ASN A 4 13.98 -20.88 -9.68
N GLY A 5 14.00 -20.47 -8.43
CA GLY A 5 15.01 -19.51 -7.97
C GLY A 5 14.67 -18.05 -8.31
N ASP A 6 13.63 -17.80 -9.06
CA ASP A 6 13.11 -16.47 -9.30
C ASP A 6 12.13 -16.12 -8.18
N TYR A 7 12.37 -15.00 -7.52
CA TYR A 7 11.42 -14.50 -6.56
C TYR A 7 10.36 -13.68 -7.28
N THR A 8 9.12 -14.16 -7.22
CA THR A 8 7.94 -13.42 -7.65
C THR A 8 7.09 -13.07 -6.43
N LEU A 9 6.43 -11.93 -6.44
CA LEU A 9 5.48 -11.59 -5.39
C LEU A 9 4.40 -12.66 -5.31
N GLN A 10 4.29 -13.28 -4.15
CA GLN A 10 3.28 -14.28 -3.88
C GLN A 10 2.01 -13.61 -3.34
N LYS A 11 0.88 -14.25 -3.57
CA LYS A 11 -0.37 -13.86 -2.91
C LYS A 11 -0.18 -13.87 -1.39
N GLY A 12 -0.45 -12.75 -0.74
CA GLY A 12 -0.26 -12.58 0.69
C GLY A 12 1.14 -12.12 1.12
N ASP A 13 2.08 -12.00 0.22
CA ASP A 13 3.38 -11.42 0.54
C ASP A 13 3.22 -9.95 0.92
N LYS A 14 3.79 -9.61 2.07
CA LYS A 14 3.74 -8.27 2.63
C LYS A 14 5.05 -7.56 2.31
N GLY A 15 4.94 -6.47 1.57
CA GLY A 15 6.06 -5.57 1.32
C GLY A 15 7.31 -6.27 0.81
N GLN A 16 7.57 -6.15 -0.47
CA GLN A 16 8.85 -6.56 -1.00
C GLN A 16 9.82 -5.39 -0.93
N PRO A 17 11.04 -5.61 -0.45
CA PRO A 17 12.02 -4.55 -0.53
C PRO A 17 12.26 -4.22 -1.99
N SER A 18 12.08 -2.98 -2.36
CA SER A 18 12.56 -2.49 -3.64
C SER A 18 14.08 -2.57 -3.66
N VAL A 19 14.64 -3.05 -4.75
CA VAL A 19 16.08 -3.04 -4.94
C VAL A 19 16.47 -1.68 -5.49
N THR A 20 17.02 -0.81 -4.66
CA THR A 20 17.58 0.45 -5.11
C THR A 20 19.00 0.26 -5.64
N ASN A 21 19.43 1.10 -6.58
CA ASN A 21 20.79 1.02 -7.14
C ASN A 21 21.92 1.32 -6.13
N ASN A 22 21.58 1.80 -4.94
CA ASN A 22 22.52 2.27 -3.91
C ASN A 22 22.34 1.54 -2.57
N GLY A 23 21.69 0.40 -2.54
CA GLY A 23 21.43 -0.35 -1.33
C GLY A 23 22.38 -1.52 -1.09
N TYR A 24 22.29 -2.08 0.11
CA TYR A 24 22.90 -3.38 0.44
C TYR A 24 21.91 -4.49 0.08
N PHE A 25 22.44 -5.56 -0.50
CA PHE A 25 21.65 -6.77 -0.74
C PHE A 25 21.67 -7.65 0.50
N GLY A 26 20.52 -8.10 0.96
CA GLY A 26 20.39 -9.03 2.09
C GLY A 26 19.33 -10.10 1.83
N LEU A 27 19.55 -11.27 2.38
CA LEU A 27 18.58 -12.35 2.41
C LEU A 27 18.00 -12.42 3.81
N LEU A 28 16.69 -12.28 3.94
CA LEU A 28 16.00 -12.37 5.22
C LEU A 28 15.10 -13.60 5.24
N ASN A 29 15.17 -14.32 6.35
CA ASN A 29 14.27 -15.41 6.66
C ASN A 29 13.58 -15.14 7.99
N TRP A 30 12.25 -15.26 8.04
CA TRP A 30 11.44 -15.08 9.24
C TRP A 30 10.61 -16.33 9.53
N ASN A 31 10.86 -16.91 10.69
CA ASN A 31 10.08 -18.03 11.25
C ASN A 31 9.84 -19.22 10.30
N SER A 32 10.86 -19.56 9.52
CA SER A 32 10.84 -20.70 8.61
C SER A 32 12.25 -21.21 8.35
N ASN A 33 12.38 -22.43 7.84
CA ASN A 33 13.66 -22.99 7.41
C ASN A 33 13.81 -22.77 5.91
N VAL A 34 14.70 -21.88 5.51
CA VAL A 34 14.99 -21.56 4.11
C VAL A 34 16.45 -21.81 3.79
N ILE A 35 16.70 -22.45 2.66
CA ILE A 35 18.04 -22.63 2.12
C ILE A 35 18.16 -21.77 0.86
N PHE A 36 19.01 -20.76 0.92
CA PHE A 36 19.35 -19.96 -0.24
C PHE A 36 20.51 -20.64 -0.99
N LYS A 37 20.31 -20.90 -2.28
CA LYS A 37 21.33 -21.51 -3.16
C LYS A 37 21.50 -20.67 -4.42
N ASN A 38 22.72 -20.64 -4.95
CA ASN A 38 23.04 -20.02 -6.24
C ASN A 38 22.63 -18.54 -6.33
N VAL A 39 22.78 -17.80 -5.24
CA VAL A 39 22.49 -16.37 -5.23
C VAL A 39 23.45 -15.65 -6.17
N LYS A 40 22.90 -14.96 -7.18
CA LYS A 40 23.65 -14.16 -8.13
C LYS A 40 23.13 -12.73 -8.12
N TYR A 41 24.00 -11.79 -7.90
CA TYR A 41 23.73 -10.37 -8.09
C TYR A 41 24.28 -9.93 -9.45
N THR A 42 23.47 -9.28 -10.26
CA THR A 42 23.89 -8.70 -11.54
C THR A 42 23.41 -7.26 -11.59
N LYS A 43 24.35 -6.32 -11.71
CA LYS A 43 24.01 -4.92 -11.98
C LYS A 43 23.52 -4.81 -13.42
N LEU A 44 22.32 -4.29 -13.58
CA LEU A 44 21.72 -4.06 -14.90
C LEU A 44 22.00 -2.63 -15.35
N ASP A 45 22.11 -2.46 -16.67
CA ASP A 45 22.06 -1.14 -17.28
C ASP A 45 20.65 -0.55 -17.12
N GLN A 46 20.53 0.76 -16.91
CA GLN A 46 19.23 1.46 -16.77
C GLN A 46 18.30 1.20 -17.96
N SER A 47 18.85 0.98 -19.16
CA SER A 47 18.09 0.62 -20.36
C SER A 47 17.33 -0.71 -20.27
N PHE A 48 17.71 -1.56 -19.31
CA PHE A 48 17.10 -2.86 -19.04
C PHE A 48 16.30 -2.90 -17.75
N THR A 49 16.15 -1.78 -17.05
CA THR A 49 15.44 -1.76 -15.78
C THR A 49 13.93 -1.62 -16.06
N PRO A 50 13.10 -2.62 -15.76
CA PRO A 50 11.65 -2.57 -15.99
C PRO A 50 10.90 -1.81 -14.90
N LEU A 51 11.54 -0.83 -14.25
CA LEU A 51 10.94 -0.06 -13.18
C LEU A 51 9.71 0.70 -13.66
N VAL A 52 8.72 0.75 -12.82
CA VAL A 52 7.53 1.58 -12.98
C VAL A 52 7.75 2.87 -12.22
N SER A 53 7.65 3.98 -12.93
CA SER A 53 7.82 5.32 -12.33
C SER A 53 6.50 5.92 -11.85
N ASP A 54 5.36 5.40 -12.35
CA ASP A 54 4.04 5.86 -11.94
C ASP A 54 2.96 4.83 -12.27
N ILE A 55 1.95 4.72 -11.40
CA ILE A 55 0.72 3.98 -11.66
C ILE A 55 -0.46 4.86 -11.27
N THR A 56 -1.30 5.19 -12.25
CA THR A 56 -2.56 5.90 -12.03
C THR A 56 -3.72 4.93 -12.17
N VAL A 57 -4.65 4.96 -11.23
CA VAL A 57 -5.90 4.19 -11.27
C VAL A 57 -7.05 5.12 -11.62
N THR A 58 -7.95 4.68 -12.48
CA THR A 58 -9.23 5.34 -12.74
C THR A 58 -10.36 4.32 -12.70
N SER A 59 -11.51 4.67 -12.14
CA SER A 59 -12.69 3.81 -12.18
C SER A 59 -13.56 4.12 -13.41
N ASP A 60 -14.53 3.25 -13.69
CA ASP A 60 -15.59 3.50 -14.69
C ASP A 60 -16.48 4.70 -14.33
N LYS A 61 -16.36 5.25 -13.11
CA LYS A 61 -17.05 6.46 -12.65
C LYS A 61 -16.18 7.71 -12.66
N GLY A 62 -14.91 7.58 -12.98
CA GLY A 62 -13.97 8.70 -13.09
C GLY A 62 -12.67 8.49 -12.32
N LYS A 63 -12.02 9.58 -11.99
CA LYS A 63 -10.74 9.56 -11.29
C LYS A 63 -10.93 9.04 -9.87
N VAL A 64 -10.08 8.13 -9.49
CA VAL A 64 -9.98 7.64 -8.12
C VAL A 64 -9.27 8.70 -7.26
N GLU A 65 -9.75 8.89 -6.05
CA GLU A 65 -9.08 9.74 -5.09
C GLU A 65 -7.78 9.05 -4.63
N GLU A 66 -6.64 9.59 -5.04
CA GLU A 66 -5.34 9.06 -4.62
C GLU A 66 -5.12 9.36 -3.13
N LYS A 67 -5.09 8.32 -2.32
CA LYS A 67 -4.73 8.41 -0.91
C LYS A 67 -3.37 7.75 -0.68
N GLY A 68 -2.35 8.40 -1.16
CA GLY A 68 -0.97 7.94 -1.12
C GLY A 68 -0.33 8.13 -2.49
N GLN A 69 0.90 8.60 -2.51
CA GLN A 69 1.65 8.71 -3.75
C GLN A 69 2.25 7.35 -4.09
N PHE A 70 2.14 6.94 -5.35
CA PHE A 70 2.91 5.81 -5.84
C PHE A 70 4.40 6.12 -5.67
N SER A 71 5.11 5.16 -5.08
CA SER A 71 6.57 5.18 -5.03
C SER A 71 7.10 3.89 -5.64
N PRO A 72 8.02 3.97 -6.62
CA PRO A 72 8.65 2.78 -7.20
C PRO A 72 9.45 1.98 -6.15
N GLU A 73 9.82 2.61 -5.05
CA GLU A 73 10.53 1.98 -3.92
C GLU A 73 9.58 1.30 -2.94
N GLN A 74 8.28 1.55 -3.07
CA GLN A 74 7.26 0.93 -2.27
C GLN A 74 6.23 0.22 -3.15
N PRO A 75 6.38 -1.09 -3.32
CA PRO A 75 5.61 -1.85 -4.31
C PRO A 75 4.17 -2.16 -3.88
N ILE A 76 3.69 -1.61 -2.78
CA ILE A 76 2.31 -1.80 -2.30
C ILE A 76 1.71 -0.45 -1.93
N TYR A 77 0.58 -0.10 -2.54
CA TYR A 77 -0.19 1.09 -2.17
C TYR A 77 -1.69 0.88 -2.38
N ILE A 78 -2.48 1.72 -1.72
CA ILE A 78 -3.93 1.60 -1.68
C ILE A 78 -4.55 2.72 -2.51
N GLN A 79 -5.56 2.35 -3.29
CA GLN A 79 -6.42 3.25 -4.05
C GLN A 79 -7.87 2.99 -3.69
N TYR A 80 -8.63 4.02 -3.38
CA TYR A 80 -10.05 3.90 -3.05
C TYR A 80 -10.91 4.23 -4.25
N VAL A 81 -11.93 3.42 -4.49
CA VAL A 81 -12.98 3.67 -5.48
C VAL A 81 -14.35 3.65 -4.82
N ASP A 82 -15.25 4.45 -5.36
CA ASP A 82 -16.60 4.54 -4.83
C ASP A 82 -17.37 3.21 -4.93
N ASN A 83 -18.37 3.06 -4.09
CA ASN A 83 -19.18 1.83 -4.04
C ASN A 83 -19.83 1.49 -5.38
N ASP A 84 -20.20 2.47 -6.20
CA ASP A 84 -20.84 2.28 -7.49
C ASP A 84 -19.87 1.96 -8.63
N ALA A 85 -18.54 1.99 -8.39
CA ALA A 85 -17.55 1.56 -9.36
C ALA A 85 -17.62 0.05 -9.57
N SER A 86 -17.59 -0.40 -10.81
CA SER A 86 -17.59 -1.83 -11.17
C SER A 86 -16.29 -2.31 -11.77
N THR A 87 -15.54 -1.42 -12.40
CA THR A 87 -14.24 -1.71 -13.02
C THR A 87 -13.25 -0.59 -12.82
N VAL A 88 -11.96 -0.92 -12.94
CA VAL A 88 -10.88 0.06 -12.96
C VAL A 88 -9.98 -0.11 -14.18
N ASN A 89 -9.30 0.98 -14.54
CA ASN A 89 -8.24 0.99 -15.54
C ASN A 89 -6.94 1.43 -14.89
N LEU A 90 -5.84 0.83 -15.31
CA LEU A 90 -4.50 1.21 -14.87
C LEU A 90 -3.76 1.93 -16.00
N LYS A 91 -3.13 3.04 -15.69
CA LYS A 91 -2.15 3.69 -16.56
C LYS A 91 -0.79 3.55 -15.88
N VAL A 92 0.08 2.76 -16.48
CA VAL A 92 1.40 2.45 -15.94
C VAL A 92 2.46 3.17 -16.78
N LYS A 93 3.36 3.86 -16.10
CA LYS A 93 4.50 4.55 -16.69
C LYS A 93 5.78 3.81 -16.35
N THR A 94 6.53 3.41 -17.34
CA THR A 94 7.77 2.63 -17.16
C THR A 94 8.99 3.43 -17.59
N ASP A 95 10.13 3.18 -16.94
CA ASP A 95 11.39 3.83 -17.31
C ASP A 95 11.93 3.32 -18.63
N SER A 96 11.67 2.04 -18.95
CA SER A 96 12.07 1.47 -20.23
C SER A 96 10.91 1.49 -21.23
N PRO A 97 11.08 2.08 -22.42
CA PRO A 97 10.05 2.04 -23.47
C PRO A 97 9.82 0.64 -24.05
N LYS A 98 10.70 -0.32 -23.73
CA LYS A 98 10.58 -1.72 -24.15
C LYS A 98 9.84 -2.58 -23.12
N ALA A 99 9.49 -2.03 -21.97
CA ALA A 99 8.80 -2.77 -20.94
C ALA A 99 7.40 -3.18 -21.40
N LYS A 100 7.10 -4.45 -21.16
CA LYS A 100 5.74 -5.00 -21.30
C LYS A 100 5.12 -5.04 -19.92
N VAL A 101 3.89 -4.55 -19.80
CA VAL A 101 3.18 -4.49 -18.53
C VAL A 101 1.94 -5.37 -18.60
N VAL A 102 1.74 -6.18 -17.57
CA VAL A 102 0.54 -7.00 -17.38
C VAL A 102 0.08 -6.85 -15.94
N ALA A 103 -1.21 -6.70 -15.72
CA ALA A 103 -1.78 -6.79 -14.38
C ALA A 103 -2.47 -8.15 -14.20
N TYR A 104 -2.39 -8.68 -13.00
CA TYR A 104 -3.05 -9.94 -12.59
C TYR A 104 -3.93 -9.69 -11.38
N ASP A 105 -5.12 -10.27 -11.36
CA ASP A 105 -5.94 -10.33 -10.16
C ASP A 105 -5.55 -11.53 -9.27
N LEU A 106 -6.25 -11.69 -8.14
CA LEU A 106 -6.01 -12.79 -7.21
C LEU A 106 -6.33 -14.18 -7.79
N ASN A 107 -7.10 -14.25 -8.88
CA ASN A 107 -7.42 -15.50 -9.58
C ASN A 107 -6.46 -15.78 -10.74
N ASN A 108 -5.39 -14.96 -10.87
CA ASN A 108 -4.42 -14.98 -11.96
C ASN A 108 -5.02 -14.68 -13.35
N ASN A 109 -6.14 -13.98 -13.42
CA ASN A 109 -6.60 -13.43 -14.69
C ASN A 109 -5.65 -12.33 -15.13
N ALA A 110 -5.18 -12.40 -16.38
CA ALA A 110 -4.22 -11.46 -16.95
C ALA A 110 -4.93 -10.33 -17.71
N TYR A 111 -4.56 -9.10 -17.42
CA TYR A 111 -5.05 -7.88 -18.06
C TYR A 111 -3.90 -7.19 -18.78
N THR A 112 -3.73 -7.48 -20.07
CA THR A 112 -2.63 -6.94 -20.89
C THR A 112 -2.92 -5.55 -21.44
N ASP A 113 -4.18 -5.17 -21.57
CA ASP A 113 -4.62 -3.83 -21.97
C ASP A 113 -4.83 -2.89 -20.76
N LEU A 114 -4.74 -3.43 -19.54
CA LEU A 114 -4.87 -2.72 -18.27
C LEU A 114 -6.22 -2.00 -18.11
N LYS A 115 -7.27 -2.50 -18.77
CA LYS A 115 -8.60 -1.87 -18.80
C LYS A 115 -9.70 -2.80 -18.33
N ASN A 116 -10.77 -2.17 -17.83
CA ASN A 116 -12.01 -2.84 -17.41
C ASN A 116 -11.74 -4.00 -16.42
N ILE A 117 -10.79 -3.81 -15.53
CA ILE A 117 -10.45 -4.79 -14.49
C ILE A 117 -11.57 -4.78 -13.46
N PRO A 118 -12.29 -5.90 -13.26
CA PRO A 118 -13.41 -5.96 -12.31
C PRO A 118 -12.96 -5.75 -10.87
N VAL A 119 -13.76 -5.03 -10.09
CA VAL A 119 -13.54 -4.83 -8.66
C VAL A 119 -14.77 -5.19 -7.85
N GLN A 120 -14.56 -6.00 -6.81
CA GLN A 120 -15.57 -6.36 -5.81
C GLN A 120 -15.55 -5.36 -4.66
N VAL A 121 -16.61 -5.26 -3.87
CA VAL A 121 -16.62 -4.47 -2.64
C VAL A 121 -15.55 -4.99 -1.69
N GLY A 122 -14.81 -4.09 -1.05
CA GLY A 122 -13.64 -4.39 -0.24
C GLY A 122 -12.34 -4.41 -1.04
N ALA A 123 -11.32 -5.09 -0.53
CA ALA A 123 -9.97 -5.10 -1.08
C ALA A 123 -9.85 -5.94 -2.36
N ASN A 124 -9.30 -5.36 -3.40
CA ASN A 124 -8.97 -6.02 -4.66
C ASN A 124 -7.47 -5.87 -4.93
N TYR A 125 -6.73 -6.95 -4.82
CA TYR A 125 -5.29 -6.93 -5.07
C TYR A 125 -5.00 -7.17 -6.54
N LEU A 126 -4.28 -6.23 -7.13
CA LEU A 126 -3.73 -6.34 -8.47
C LEU A 126 -2.22 -6.43 -8.39
N THR A 127 -1.65 -7.44 -9.02
CA THR A 127 -0.20 -7.57 -9.20
C THR A 127 0.17 -7.05 -10.57
N VAL A 128 0.91 -5.94 -10.62
CA VAL A 128 1.40 -5.33 -11.87
C VAL A 128 2.83 -5.80 -12.10
N VAL A 129 3.04 -6.49 -13.19
CA VAL A 129 4.36 -6.97 -13.62
C VAL A 129 4.81 -6.15 -14.80
N SER A 130 5.99 -5.55 -14.68
CA SER A 130 6.69 -4.89 -15.77
C SER A 130 7.91 -5.72 -16.16
N GLU A 131 7.96 -6.21 -17.39
CA GLU A 131 9.01 -7.08 -17.91
C GLU A 131 9.79 -6.41 -19.04
N VAL A 132 11.10 -6.54 -19.00
CA VAL A 132 11.98 -6.24 -20.14
C VAL A 132 12.75 -7.49 -20.52
N THR A 133 12.75 -7.85 -21.80
CA THR A 133 13.55 -8.96 -22.32
C THR A 133 14.81 -8.41 -23.01
N ALA A 134 15.98 -8.82 -22.54
CA ALA A 134 17.26 -8.49 -23.13
C ALA A 134 17.50 -9.21 -24.48
N SER A 135 18.50 -8.76 -25.23
CA SER A 135 18.84 -9.35 -26.53
C SER A 135 19.29 -10.81 -26.47
N ASP A 136 19.79 -11.24 -25.33
CA ASP A 136 20.18 -12.64 -25.06
C ASP A 136 19.00 -13.51 -24.58
N GLY A 137 17.80 -12.94 -24.53
CA GLY A 137 16.58 -13.62 -24.04
C GLY A 137 16.41 -13.56 -22.51
N THR A 138 17.31 -12.95 -21.78
CA THR A 138 17.16 -12.75 -20.32
C THR A 138 15.97 -11.85 -20.03
N LYS A 139 15.08 -12.31 -19.16
CA LYS A 139 13.92 -11.55 -18.69
C LYS A 139 14.24 -10.92 -17.34
N VAL A 140 13.89 -9.66 -17.20
CA VAL A 140 13.98 -8.91 -15.95
C VAL A 140 12.61 -8.33 -15.65
N GLU A 141 12.14 -8.54 -14.44
CA GLU A 141 10.81 -8.14 -13.99
C GLU A 141 10.90 -7.23 -12.78
N SER A 142 9.98 -6.27 -12.72
CA SER A 142 9.63 -5.53 -11.50
C SER A 142 8.16 -5.75 -11.20
N VAL A 143 7.86 -6.03 -9.95
CA VAL A 143 6.52 -6.43 -9.51
C VAL A 143 6.00 -5.46 -8.47
N TYR A 144 4.77 -4.98 -8.66
CA TYR A 144 4.10 -4.02 -7.80
C TYR A 144 2.72 -4.56 -7.43
N ARG A 145 2.30 -4.32 -6.21
CA ARG A 145 0.97 -4.69 -5.74
C ARG A 145 0.15 -3.44 -5.47
N ILE A 146 -1.05 -3.40 -6.02
CA ILE A 146 -2.03 -2.35 -5.76
C ILE A 146 -3.21 -2.99 -5.05
N ASN A 147 -3.63 -2.41 -3.93
CA ASN A 147 -4.91 -2.69 -3.33
C ASN A 147 -5.92 -1.63 -3.83
N VAL A 148 -6.80 -2.02 -4.73
CA VAL A 148 -7.94 -1.20 -5.11
C VAL A 148 -9.08 -1.53 -4.15
N HIS A 149 -9.32 -0.66 -3.20
CA HIS A 149 -10.36 -0.84 -2.20
C HIS A 149 -11.67 -0.18 -2.66
N ARG A 150 -12.65 -1.01 -3.05
CA ARG A 150 -13.99 -0.54 -3.37
C ARG A 150 -14.79 -0.40 -2.09
N LEU A 151 -15.26 0.82 -1.83
CA LEU A 151 -15.96 1.17 -0.59
C LEU A 151 -17.25 0.38 -0.42
N HIS A 152 -17.58 0.04 0.82
CA HIS A 152 -18.90 -0.45 1.18
C HIS A 152 -19.94 0.67 1.08
N PRO A 153 -21.24 0.36 0.88
CA PRO A 153 -22.31 1.33 1.07
C PRO A 153 -22.23 1.94 2.48
N ASN A 154 -22.43 3.24 2.61
CA ASN A 154 -22.30 3.92 3.91
C ASN A 154 -23.19 3.36 5.02
N GLU A 155 -24.36 2.84 4.66
CA GLU A 155 -25.31 2.21 5.59
C GLU A 155 -24.80 0.89 6.20
N ASN A 156 -23.78 0.28 5.62
CA ASN A 156 -23.21 -0.97 6.12
C ASN A 156 -22.11 -0.77 7.17
N TYR A 157 -21.64 0.46 7.36
CA TYR A 157 -20.64 0.75 8.37
C TYR A 157 -21.29 0.99 9.74
N TYR A 158 -20.72 0.39 10.77
CA TYR A 158 -21.16 0.47 12.17
C TYR A 158 -22.56 -0.13 12.44
N ASN A 159 -23.09 -0.90 11.50
CA ASN A 159 -24.37 -1.63 11.63
C ASN A 159 -24.18 -3.16 11.57
N GLU A 160 -22.96 -3.63 11.57
CA GLU A 160 -22.65 -5.05 11.49
C GLU A 160 -23.13 -5.77 12.78
N LEU A 161 -23.61 -7.00 12.64
CA LEU A 161 -24.22 -7.79 13.72
C LEU A 161 -23.35 -7.90 14.98
N TYR A 162 -22.05 -7.96 14.81
CA TYR A 162 -21.05 -8.10 15.90
C TYR A 162 -20.23 -6.84 16.13
N ARG A 163 -20.69 -5.69 15.64
CA ARG A 163 -20.04 -4.40 15.86
C ARG A 163 -20.11 -4.03 17.34
N ASP A 164 -18.98 -3.65 17.91
CA ASP A 164 -18.93 -3.13 19.27
C ASP A 164 -19.80 -1.88 19.40
N GLN A 165 -20.68 -1.89 20.40
CA GLN A 165 -21.55 -0.75 20.72
C GLN A 165 -20.90 0.18 21.76
N TYR A 166 -19.76 -0.20 22.28
CA TYR A 166 -19.03 0.46 23.33
C TYR A 166 -17.53 0.37 22.99
N HIS A 167 -16.75 1.36 23.35
CA HIS A 167 -15.39 1.58 22.94
C HIS A 167 -15.22 2.00 21.45
N PHE A 168 -14.00 2.45 21.15
CA PHE A 168 -13.60 2.72 19.79
C PHE A 168 -13.49 1.41 19.00
N SER A 169 -14.05 1.41 17.79
CA SER A 169 -13.79 0.39 16.79
C SER A 169 -13.51 1.04 15.43
N VAL A 170 -12.62 0.43 14.67
CA VAL A 170 -12.29 0.93 13.32
C VAL A 170 -13.49 0.80 12.39
N LYS A 171 -13.53 1.62 11.35
CA LYS A 171 -14.61 1.55 10.35
C LYS A 171 -14.62 0.18 9.68
N GLU A 172 -13.47 -0.30 9.25
CA GLU A 172 -13.23 -1.61 8.63
C GLU A 172 -11.74 -1.94 8.66
N GLY A 173 -11.39 -3.17 8.28
CA GLY A 173 -10.01 -3.59 8.14
C GLY A 173 -9.30 -3.96 9.44
N TRP A 174 -8.00 -3.99 9.37
CA TRP A 174 -7.12 -4.37 10.48
C TRP A 174 -6.76 -3.17 11.34
N SER A 175 -6.82 -3.30 12.64
CA SER A 175 -6.23 -2.35 13.56
C SER A 175 -5.50 -3.06 14.69
N ASN A 176 -4.42 -2.44 15.20
CA ASN A 176 -3.70 -2.88 16.38
C ASN A 176 -3.26 -1.67 17.23
N ASP A 177 -1.97 -1.44 17.43
CA ASP A 177 -1.47 -0.52 18.43
C ASP A 177 -2.06 0.89 18.35
N PRO A 178 -2.68 1.42 19.43
CA PRO A 178 -2.96 2.85 19.49
C PRO A 178 -1.65 3.64 19.61
N ASN A 179 -1.57 4.73 18.88
CA ASN A 179 -0.39 5.57 18.76
C ASN A 179 -0.73 7.04 19.02
N GLY A 180 0.27 7.84 19.34
CA GLY A 180 0.15 9.29 19.31
C GLY A 180 -1.05 9.84 20.08
N LEU A 181 -1.34 9.32 21.28
CA LEU A 181 -2.45 9.75 22.10
C LEU A 181 -2.17 11.14 22.65
N VAL A 182 -3.03 12.12 22.33
CA VAL A 182 -2.85 13.50 22.78
C VAL A 182 -4.19 14.22 22.90
N TYR A 183 -4.28 15.14 23.87
CA TYR A 183 -5.34 16.13 23.92
C TYR A 183 -4.84 17.46 23.35
N PHE A 184 -5.44 17.88 22.26
CA PHE A 184 -5.03 19.09 21.54
C PHE A 184 -6.24 19.78 20.91
N ASN A 185 -6.28 21.10 20.96
CA ASN A 185 -7.36 21.92 20.39
C ASN A 185 -8.78 21.47 20.81
N GLY A 186 -8.96 21.10 22.09
CA GLY A 186 -10.27 20.74 22.64
C GLY A 186 -10.76 19.34 22.25
N LYS A 187 -9.89 18.48 21.70
CA LYS A 187 -10.20 17.11 21.33
C LYS A 187 -9.13 16.15 21.80
N TYR A 188 -9.53 14.92 22.09
CA TYR A 188 -8.65 13.78 22.17
C TYR A 188 -8.36 13.30 20.77
N HIS A 189 -7.09 13.09 20.47
CA HIS A 189 -6.62 12.49 19.23
C HIS A 189 -6.06 11.12 19.53
N MET A 190 -6.40 10.17 18.72
CA MET A 190 -5.86 8.82 18.73
C MET A 190 -5.46 8.46 17.30
N PHE A 191 -4.21 8.13 17.12
CA PHE A 191 -3.74 7.46 15.92
C PHE A 191 -3.64 5.97 16.23
N TYR A 192 -3.65 5.12 15.21
CA TYR A 192 -3.56 3.68 15.41
C TYR A 192 -3.01 2.99 14.17
N GLN A 193 -2.35 1.86 14.42
CA GLN A 193 -1.91 0.99 13.36
C GLN A 193 -3.11 0.48 12.57
N PHE A 194 -3.10 0.69 11.28
CA PHE A 194 -4.23 0.42 10.40
C PHE A 194 -3.80 -0.17 9.07
N TYR A 195 -4.60 -1.09 8.58
CA TYR A 195 -4.59 -1.53 7.19
C TYR A 195 -6.02 -1.87 6.78
N ASP A 196 -6.44 -1.50 5.57
CA ASP A 196 -7.82 -1.64 5.13
C ASP A 196 -8.18 -3.02 4.55
N ASP A 197 -7.54 -4.05 5.03
CA ASP A 197 -7.83 -5.45 4.75
C ASP A 197 -7.81 -6.27 6.05
N THR A 198 -8.18 -7.54 5.95
CA THR A 198 -8.21 -8.51 7.05
C THR A 198 -6.84 -9.07 7.42
N ILE A 199 -5.79 -8.66 6.73
CA ILE A 199 -4.41 -9.07 6.98
C ILE A 199 -3.59 -7.91 7.57
N TRP A 200 -2.50 -8.26 8.30
CA TRP A 200 -1.56 -7.28 8.82
C TRP A 200 -0.72 -6.63 7.71
N GLY A 201 -0.75 -5.31 7.65
CA GLY A 201 0.14 -4.45 6.87
C GLY A 201 0.19 -4.57 5.34
N PRO A 202 0.87 -3.59 4.73
CA PRO A 202 1.72 -2.56 5.33
C PRO A 202 0.94 -1.55 6.18
N MET A 203 1.46 -1.27 7.39
CA MET A 203 0.78 -0.43 8.37
C MET A 203 0.77 1.04 7.98
N HIS A 204 -0.36 1.66 8.19
CA HIS A 204 -0.63 3.08 8.14
C HIS A 204 -0.86 3.60 9.56
N TRP A 205 -0.84 4.90 9.75
CA TRP A 205 -1.47 5.52 10.90
C TRP A 205 -2.81 6.09 10.48
N ALA A 206 -3.89 5.43 10.88
CA ALA A 206 -5.20 6.02 10.82
C ALA A 206 -5.38 6.99 12.00
N HIS A 207 -6.41 7.81 11.94
CA HIS A 207 -6.63 8.89 12.90
C HIS A 207 -8.11 8.95 13.29
N ALA A 208 -8.36 9.10 14.57
CA ALA A 208 -9.68 9.37 15.12
C ALA A 208 -9.62 10.48 16.16
N THR A 209 -10.71 11.25 16.27
CA THR A 209 -10.85 12.31 17.27
C THR A 209 -12.11 12.12 18.11
N SER A 210 -12.05 12.53 19.38
CA SER A 210 -13.19 12.53 20.29
C SER A 210 -13.17 13.76 21.19
N LYS A 211 -14.35 14.19 21.64
CA LYS A 211 -14.49 15.23 22.68
C LYS A 211 -14.66 14.62 24.07
N ASP A 212 -15.06 13.36 24.18
CA ASP A 212 -15.50 12.72 25.41
C ASP A 212 -14.92 11.32 25.63
N LEU A 213 -14.07 10.81 24.69
CA LEU A 213 -13.50 9.46 24.69
C LEU A 213 -14.53 8.33 24.46
N ILE A 214 -15.79 8.67 24.24
CA ILE A 214 -16.88 7.72 23.97
C ILE A 214 -17.29 7.80 22.52
N HIS A 215 -17.55 9.01 22.02
CA HIS A 215 -17.97 9.25 20.65
C HIS A 215 -16.76 9.64 19.81
N TRP A 216 -16.40 8.78 18.88
CA TRP A 216 -15.25 8.95 18.02
C TRP A 216 -15.65 9.29 16.59
N LYS A 217 -14.90 10.19 15.99
CA LYS A 217 -14.99 10.52 14.57
C LYS A 217 -13.72 10.05 13.89
N ASN A 218 -13.88 9.25 12.83
CA ASN A 218 -12.75 8.93 11.95
C ASN A 218 -12.34 10.17 11.16
N GLU A 219 -11.08 10.45 11.17
CA GLU A 219 -10.43 11.48 10.37
C GLU A 219 -9.67 10.82 9.21
N PRO A 220 -9.18 11.55 8.22
CA PRO A 220 -8.33 10.98 7.18
C PRO A 220 -7.11 10.25 7.75
N ILE A 221 -6.60 9.25 7.01
CA ILE A 221 -5.35 8.58 7.36
C ILE A 221 -4.25 9.63 7.47
N ALA A 222 -3.51 9.61 8.57
CA ALA A 222 -2.51 10.61 8.88
C ALA A 222 -1.15 10.30 8.22
N LEU A 223 -0.74 9.03 8.24
CA LEU A 223 0.53 8.61 7.68
C LEU A 223 0.32 7.37 6.80
N TYR A 224 0.85 7.44 5.60
CA TYR A 224 0.90 6.33 4.66
C TYR A 224 2.30 5.71 4.66
N PRO A 225 2.42 4.41 4.37
CA PRO A 225 3.71 3.83 4.03
C PRO A 225 4.40 4.61 2.93
N ASP A 226 5.71 4.77 3.04
CA ASP A 226 6.55 5.47 2.07
C ASP A 226 7.80 4.65 1.69
N ALA A 227 8.77 5.28 1.05
CA ALA A 227 10.03 4.64 0.66
C ALA A 227 10.84 4.06 1.84
N ASN A 228 10.58 4.52 3.07
CA ASN A 228 11.22 4.00 4.28
C ASN A 228 10.47 2.80 4.87
N GLY A 229 9.30 2.48 4.35
CA GLY A 229 8.51 1.32 4.73
C GLY A 229 7.16 1.64 5.36
N ALA A 230 6.65 0.68 6.14
CA ALA A 230 5.40 0.80 6.87
C ALA A 230 5.52 1.76 8.06
N MET A 231 4.41 2.41 8.42
CA MET A 231 4.34 3.30 9.59
C MET A 231 4.16 2.47 10.85
N PHE A 232 5.28 2.16 11.50
CA PHE A 232 5.27 1.43 12.78
C PHE A 232 4.89 2.32 13.95
N SER A 233 4.68 1.66 15.12
CA SER A 233 4.20 2.33 16.33
C SER A 233 5.13 3.43 16.82
N GLY A 234 4.52 4.50 17.31
CA GLY A 234 5.24 5.67 17.80
C GLY A 234 4.36 6.56 18.68
N SER A 235 4.87 7.74 18.99
CA SER A 235 4.22 8.72 19.84
C SER A 235 4.10 10.07 19.12
N ILE A 236 3.41 11.03 19.76
CA ILE A 236 3.22 12.37 19.25
C ILE A 236 3.65 13.39 20.31
N VAL A 237 4.19 14.50 19.85
CA VAL A 237 4.50 15.65 20.68
C VAL A 237 3.89 16.90 20.05
N VAL A 238 3.25 17.73 20.86
CA VAL A 238 2.75 19.03 20.42
C VAL A 238 3.85 20.06 20.63
N ASP A 239 4.47 20.49 19.57
CA ASP A 239 5.54 21.50 19.61
C ASP A 239 4.98 22.92 19.51
N LYS A 240 4.42 23.42 20.62
CA LYS A 240 3.79 24.75 20.68
C LYS A 240 4.74 25.93 20.43
N GLY A 241 6.02 25.73 20.60
CA GLY A 241 7.02 26.79 20.50
C GLY A 241 7.97 26.62 19.33
N ASN A 242 7.70 25.68 18.43
CA ASN A 242 8.64 25.32 17.36
C ASN A 242 10.06 25.07 17.87
N THR A 243 10.15 24.41 19.03
CA THR A 243 11.43 24.13 19.69
C THR A 243 12.26 23.11 18.91
N SER A 244 11.60 22.31 18.08
CA SER A 244 12.25 21.39 17.14
C SER A 244 12.88 22.09 15.93
N GLY A 245 12.40 23.29 15.59
CA GLY A 245 12.77 24.03 14.38
C GLY A 245 12.25 23.40 13.08
N LEU A 246 11.30 22.46 13.19
CA LEU A 246 10.75 21.73 12.01
C LEU A 246 9.61 22.48 11.32
N PHE A 247 9.07 23.51 11.95
CA PHE A 247 7.98 24.29 11.38
C PHE A 247 8.48 25.67 10.95
N ASP A 248 7.95 26.16 9.82
CA ASP A 248 8.14 27.55 9.41
C ASP A 248 7.49 28.49 10.43
N ASN A 249 8.14 29.61 10.71
CA ASN A 249 7.71 30.56 11.76
C ASN A 249 6.35 31.24 11.49
N ASP A 250 5.72 30.97 10.37
CA ASP A 250 4.47 31.61 9.91
C ASP A 250 3.22 30.67 10.01
N LYS A 251 3.27 29.60 10.80
CA LYS A 251 2.11 28.69 11.00
C LYS A 251 1.79 28.44 12.45
#